data_66da855968ace6af4b0c0880f44b281f
#
_entry.id   66da855968ace6af4b0c0880f44b281f
#
_cell.length_a   1.000
_cell.length_b   1.000
_cell.length_c   1.000
_cell.angle_alpha   90.00
_cell.angle_beta   90.00
_cell.angle_gamma   90.00
#
_symmetry.space_group_name_H-M   'P 1'
#
loop_
_entity.id
_entity.type
_entity.pdbx_description
1 polymer ?
#
loop_
_entity_poly.entity_id
_entity_poly.type
_entity_poly.pdbx_seq_one_letter_code
_entity_poly.pdbx_strand_id
1 'polypeptide(L)'
;MCEKDIKTILQINTTLNSGSTGRIAEQIALLAQKDGWNCYIAHGARYVNESQIKSIQIGTKFGNILHAVWGEFLGMHGFGSTIATWWFLRKVKRIKPDIVHLHNIHGYYINIRLLLNFLAKEKIPVVWTLHDCWPFTGHCTHFELSLIHISEPTRLGMIS
;
A
#
# COMPACT_ATOMS: atom_id res chain seq x y z
N MET A 1 -35.84 -12.77 -4.94
CA MET A 1 -34.85 -12.24 -3.99
C MET A 1 -33.61 -11.97 -4.84
N CYS A 2 -33.24 -10.70 -5.02
CA CYS A 2 -32.00 -10.35 -5.76
C CYS A 2 -30.83 -10.77 -4.89
N GLU A 3 -30.03 -11.71 -5.36
CA GLU A 3 -28.78 -12.13 -4.70
C GLU A 3 -27.88 -10.89 -4.70
N LYS A 4 -27.64 -10.33 -3.51
CA LYS A 4 -26.81 -9.13 -3.37
C LYS A 4 -25.38 -9.58 -3.63
N ASP A 5 -24.83 -9.25 -4.79
CA ASP A 5 -23.46 -9.54 -5.13
C ASP A 5 -22.55 -9.03 -4.00
N ILE A 6 -21.86 -9.94 -3.32
CA ILE A 6 -20.96 -9.61 -2.21
C ILE A 6 -19.76 -8.88 -2.76
N LYS A 7 -19.66 -7.58 -2.47
CA LYS A 7 -18.53 -6.76 -2.89
C LYS A 7 -17.24 -7.18 -2.18
N THR A 8 -16.14 -7.10 -2.88
CA THR A 8 -14.82 -7.49 -2.39
C THR A 8 -13.88 -6.29 -2.35
N ILE A 9 -13.29 -6.03 -1.18
CA ILE A 9 -12.23 -5.04 -0.99
C ILE A 9 -10.89 -5.73 -0.75
N LEU A 10 -9.86 -5.28 -1.45
CA LEU A 10 -8.47 -5.66 -1.23
C LEU A 10 -7.68 -4.44 -0.74
N GLN A 11 -7.19 -4.48 0.48
CA GLN A 11 -6.28 -3.48 1.01
C GLN A 11 -4.83 -3.93 0.81
N ILE A 12 -3.94 -2.98 0.49
CA ILE A 12 -2.50 -3.25 0.31
C ILE A 12 -1.72 -2.34 1.24
N ASN A 13 -0.95 -2.93 2.16
CA ASN A 13 -0.15 -2.22 3.15
C ASN A 13 1.19 -2.92 3.39
N THR A 14 2.18 -2.21 3.90
CA THR A 14 3.50 -2.78 4.24
C THR A 14 3.41 -3.82 5.36
N THR A 15 2.54 -3.59 6.34
CA THR A 15 2.40 -4.37 7.58
C THR A 15 1.00 -4.96 7.73
N LEU A 16 0.86 -6.04 8.50
CA LEU A 16 -0.42 -6.64 8.86
C LEU A 16 -0.68 -6.42 10.35
N ASN A 17 -1.78 -5.74 10.67
CA ASN A 17 -2.23 -5.45 12.04
C ASN A 17 -1.08 -5.02 12.98
N SER A 18 -0.11 -4.27 12.44
CA SER A 18 1.08 -3.79 13.15
C SER A 18 1.36 -2.34 12.82
N GLY A 19 1.81 -1.58 13.82
CA GLY A 19 1.97 -0.13 13.69
C GLY A 19 0.64 0.61 13.50
N SER A 20 0.69 1.90 13.21
CA SER A 20 -0.52 2.72 12.99
C SER A 20 -1.26 2.32 11.70
N THR A 21 -0.55 2.26 10.59
CA THR A 21 -1.16 1.97 9.27
C THR A 21 -1.72 0.56 9.16
N GLY A 22 -1.04 -0.45 9.75
CA GLY A 22 -1.53 -1.82 9.77
C GLY A 22 -2.81 -1.98 10.61
N ARG A 23 -2.91 -1.28 11.73
CA ARG A 23 -4.13 -1.26 12.57
C ARG A 23 -5.29 -0.54 11.88
N ILE A 24 -5.00 0.57 11.18
CA ILE A 24 -6.02 1.30 10.40
C ILE A 24 -6.58 0.39 9.30
N ALA A 25 -5.73 -0.30 8.55
CA ALA A 25 -6.16 -1.23 7.50
C ALA A 25 -7.03 -2.36 8.08
N GLU A 26 -6.63 -2.93 9.24
CA GLU A 26 -7.40 -3.96 9.94
C GLU A 26 -8.79 -3.44 10.36
N GLN A 27 -8.85 -2.27 10.98
CA GLN A 27 -10.10 -1.67 11.43
C GLN A 27 -11.06 -1.37 10.27
N ILE A 28 -10.55 -0.83 9.16
CA ILE A 28 -11.35 -0.59 7.95
C ILE A 28 -11.91 -1.90 7.41
N ALA A 29 -11.09 -2.96 7.35
CA ALA A 29 -11.53 -4.27 6.88
C ALA A 29 -12.61 -4.89 7.78
N LEU A 30 -12.45 -4.78 9.11
CA LEU A 30 -13.43 -5.28 10.08
C LEU A 30 -14.78 -4.54 9.96
N LEU A 31 -14.74 -3.22 9.73
CA LEU A 31 -15.97 -2.44 9.50
C LEU A 31 -16.64 -2.84 8.18
N ALA A 32 -15.89 -2.92 7.09
CA ALA A 32 -16.42 -3.34 5.79
C ALA A 32 -17.00 -4.77 5.85
N GLN A 33 -16.37 -5.67 6.62
CA GLN A 33 -16.87 -7.02 6.82
C GLN A 33 -18.22 -7.05 7.56
N LYS A 34 -18.42 -6.16 8.55
CA LYS A 34 -19.72 -6.00 9.22
C LYS A 34 -20.82 -5.54 8.24
N ASP A 35 -20.45 -4.76 7.23
CA ASP A 35 -21.34 -4.30 6.17
C ASP A 35 -21.53 -5.35 5.05
N GLY A 36 -21.01 -6.56 5.25
CA GLY A 36 -21.17 -7.68 4.33
C GLY A 36 -20.18 -7.74 3.17
N TRP A 37 -19.04 -7.00 3.25
CA TRP A 37 -18.00 -7.09 2.25
C TRP A 37 -17.07 -8.29 2.50
N ASN A 38 -16.55 -8.86 1.43
CA ASN A 38 -15.47 -9.82 1.48
C ASN A 38 -14.13 -9.05 1.51
N CYS A 39 -13.38 -9.19 2.61
CA CYS A 39 -12.22 -8.35 2.87
C CYS A 39 -10.91 -9.15 2.81
N TYR A 40 -9.91 -8.57 2.16
CA TYR A 40 -8.54 -9.09 2.10
C TYR A 40 -7.54 -7.98 2.44
N ILE A 41 -6.44 -8.36 3.13
CA ILE A 41 -5.29 -7.48 3.36
C ILE A 41 -4.04 -8.13 2.76
N ALA A 42 -3.47 -7.50 1.75
CA ALA A 42 -2.17 -7.88 1.20
C ALA A 42 -1.07 -7.10 1.90
N HIS A 43 0.01 -7.77 2.31
CA HIS A 43 1.05 -7.17 3.14
C HIS A 43 2.44 -7.70 2.82
N GLY A 44 3.47 -6.94 3.19
CA GLY A 44 4.86 -7.38 3.15
C GLY A 44 5.17 -8.45 4.20
N ALA A 45 6.38 -9.00 4.16
CA ALA A 45 6.81 -10.07 5.08
C ALA A 45 7.33 -9.56 6.44
N ARG A 46 7.36 -8.23 6.68
CA ARG A 46 7.81 -7.63 7.93
C ARG A 46 6.62 -7.20 8.78
N TYR A 47 6.78 -7.24 10.11
CA TYR A 47 5.80 -6.72 11.08
C TYR A 47 4.38 -7.25 10.84
N VAL A 48 4.25 -8.56 10.99
CA VAL A 48 3.00 -9.30 10.83
C VAL A 48 2.49 -9.73 12.20
N ASN A 49 1.33 -9.24 12.60
CA ASN A 49 0.60 -9.70 13.79
C ASN A 49 -0.60 -10.56 13.35
N GLU A 50 -1.23 -11.22 14.30
CA GLU A 50 -2.47 -11.95 14.05
C GLU A 50 -3.55 -11.00 13.53
N SER A 51 -4.31 -11.45 12.55
CA SER A 51 -5.40 -10.71 11.90
C SER A 51 -6.63 -11.60 11.82
N GLN A 52 -7.80 -11.00 12.01
CA GLN A 52 -9.09 -11.66 11.78
C GLN A 52 -9.51 -11.63 10.30
N ILE A 53 -8.78 -10.89 9.48
CA ILE A 53 -9.04 -10.71 8.05
C ILE A 53 -8.19 -11.66 7.23
N LYS A 54 -8.72 -12.16 6.13
CA LYS A 54 -7.96 -12.97 5.18
C LYS A 54 -6.76 -12.21 4.67
N SER A 55 -5.55 -12.71 4.94
CA SER A 55 -4.31 -12.04 4.58
C SER A 55 -3.59 -12.70 3.42
N ILE A 56 -2.84 -11.90 2.65
CA ILE A 56 -2.04 -12.33 1.52
C ILE A 56 -0.64 -11.75 1.68
N GLN A 57 0.34 -12.59 1.96
CA GLN A 57 1.72 -12.14 2.03
C GLN A 57 2.31 -11.95 0.63
N ILE A 58 2.95 -10.82 0.40
CA ILE A 58 3.67 -10.46 -0.83
C ILE A 58 5.16 -10.65 -0.59
N GLY A 59 5.76 -11.57 -1.35
CA GLY A 59 7.18 -11.88 -1.23
C GLY A 59 7.56 -12.62 0.05
N THR A 60 8.87 -12.73 0.27
CA THR A 60 9.48 -13.36 1.45
C THR A 60 10.41 -12.37 2.13
N LYS A 61 10.77 -12.63 3.40
CA LYS A 61 11.76 -11.79 4.12
C LYS A 61 13.08 -11.70 3.37
N PHE A 62 13.56 -12.79 2.80
CA PHE A 62 14.79 -12.86 2.03
C PHE A 62 14.69 -12.05 0.71
N GLY A 63 13.59 -12.19 -0.02
CA GLY A 63 13.34 -11.42 -1.23
C GLY A 63 13.25 -9.91 -0.97
N ASN A 64 12.66 -9.51 0.16
CA ASN A 64 12.58 -8.11 0.55
C ASN A 64 13.97 -7.51 0.91
N ILE A 65 14.84 -8.30 1.56
CA ILE A 65 16.23 -7.88 1.86
C ILE A 65 17.02 -7.71 0.56
N LEU A 66 16.93 -8.68 -0.34
CA LEU A 66 17.59 -8.62 -1.64
C LEU A 66 17.11 -7.38 -2.45
N HIS A 67 15.81 -7.11 -2.42
CA HIS A 67 15.23 -5.92 -3.04
C HIS A 67 15.74 -4.61 -2.40
N ALA A 68 15.87 -4.57 -1.08
CA ALA A 68 16.39 -3.40 -0.38
C ALA A 68 17.85 -3.10 -0.79
N VAL A 69 18.69 -4.11 -0.82
CA VAL A 69 20.11 -3.98 -1.23
C VAL A 69 20.23 -3.50 -2.68
N TRP A 70 19.49 -4.10 -3.61
CA TRP A 70 19.51 -3.69 -5.02
C TRP A 70 18.87 -2.30 -5.21
N GLY A 71 17.82 -1.97 -4.44
CA GLY A 71 17.15 -0.68 -4.48
C GLY A 71 18.06 0.47 -4.07
N GLU A 72 18.86 0.30 -3.01
CA GLU A 72 19.86 1.30 -2.57
C GLU A 72 20.99 1.48 -3.58
N PHE A 73 21.48 0.38 -4.17
CA PHE A 73 22.60 0.43 -5.12
C PHE A 73 22.22 1.11 -6.45
N LEU A 74 20.99 0.95 -6.91
CA LEU A 74 20.53 1.43 -8.21
C LEU A 74 19.56 2.63 -8.12
N GLY A 75 19.26 3.14 -6.92
CA GLY A 75 18.30 4.22 -6.73
C GLY A 75 16.86 3.88 -7.13
N MET A 76 16.56 2.59 -7.34
CA MET A 76 15.27 2.10 -7.87
C MET A 76 14.36 1.59 -6.75
N HIS A 77 14.08 2.45 -5.77
CA HIS A 77 13.17 2.13 -4.68
C HIS A 77 11.77 1.79 -5.21
N GLY A 78 11.26 0.62 -4.85
CA GLY A 78 9.91 0.18 -5.23
C GLY A 78 9.79 -0.58 -6.56
N PHE A 79 10.90 -0.86 -7.29
CA PHE A 79 10.85 -1.56 -8.57
C PHE A 79 11.39 -3.00 -8.55
N GLY A 80 12.08 -3.43 -7.48
CA GLY A 80 12.82 -4.71 -7.45
C GLY A 80 11.96 -5.96 -7.31
N SER A 81 10.89 -5.98 -6.52
CA SER A 81 10.12 -7.20 -6.20
C SER A 81 9.20 -7.70 -7.34
N THR A 82 9.75 -7.81 -8.55
CA THR A 82 8.97 -8.10 -9.77
C THR A 82 8.29 -9.47 -9.72
N ILE A 83 9.01 -10.52 -9.37
CA ILE A 83 8.49 -11.91 -9.35
C ILE A 83 7.42 -12.06 -8.26
N ALA A 84 7.70 -11.55 -7.05
CA ALA A 84 6.74 -11.59 -5.95
C ALA A 84 5.45 -10.82 -6.30
N THR A 85 5.60 -9.65 -6.91
CA THR A 85 4.46 -8.85 -7.39
C THR A 85 3.67 -9.59 -8.46
N TRP A 86 4.33 -10.20 -9.44
CA TRP A 86 3.66 -10.95 -10.48
C TRP A 86 2.82 -12.13 -9.93
N TRP A 87 3.36 -12.89 -8.98
CA TRP A 87 2.61 -13.95 -8.30
C TRP A 87 1.43 -13.40 -7.49
N PHE A 88 1.63 -12.27 -6.81
CA PHE A 88 0.57 -11.57 -6.09
C PHE A 88 -0.55 -11.12 -7.05
N LEU A 89 -0.21 -10.49 -8.17
CA LEU A 89 -1.20 -10.01 -9.14
C LEU A 89 -2.03 -11.16 -9.75
N ARG A 90 -1.46 -12.36 -9.91
CA ARG A 90 -2.22 -13.56 -10.27
C ARG A 90 -3.28 -13.94 -9.22
N LYS A 91 -2.95 -13.76 -7.93
CA LYS A 91 -3.94 -13.96 -6.86
C LYS A 91 -5.02 -12.88 -6.91
N VAL A 92 -4.64 -11.62 -7.11
CA VAL A 92 -5.59 -10.50 -7.26
C VAL A 92 -6.56 -10.76 -8.40
N LYS A 93 -6.07 -11.25 -9.54
CA LYS A 93 -6.91 -11.61 -10.69
C LYS A 93 -7.93 -12.71 -10.39
N ARG A 94 -7.63 -13.63 -9.47
CA ARG A 94 -8.56 -14.69 -9.01
C ARG A 94 -9.58 -14.15 -8.01
N ILE A 95 -9.17 -13.23 -7.13
CA ILE A 95 -10.02 -12.60 -6.11
C ILE A 95 -11.04 -11.67 -6.77
N LYS A 96 -10.67 -11.00 -7.87
CA LYS A 96 -11.48 -10.01 -8.59
C LYS A 96 -12.05 -8.95 -7.65
N PRO A 97 -11.21 -8.15 -6.97
CA PRO A 97 -11.70 -7.15 -6.05
C PRO A 97 -12.47 -6.06 -6.81
N ASP A 98 -13.58 -5.60 -6.23
CA ASP A 98 -14.36 -4.48 -6.75
C ASP A 98 -13.66 -3.15 -6.50
N ILE A 99 -12.83 -3.10 -5.46
CA ILE A 99 -12.04 -1.93 -5.09
C ILE A 99 -10.71 -2.36 -4.47
N VAL A 100 -9.65 -1.62 -4.80
CA VAL A 100 -8.35 -1.76 -4.15
C VAL A 100 -8.07 -0.51 -3.33
N HIS A 101 -7.75 -0.69 -2.05
CA HIS A 101 -7.38 0.38 -1.15
C HIS A 101 -5.89 0.30 -0.83
N LEU A 102 -5.13 1.28 -1.33
CA LEU A 102 -3.70 1.40 -1.09
C LEU A 102 -3.45 2.20 0.18
N HIS A 103 -2.55 1.70 1.00
CA HIS A 103 -1.98 2.40 2.15
C HIS A 103 -0.50 2.67 1.89
N ASN A 104 0.41 2.18 2.73
CA ASN A 104 1.84 2.29 2.49
C ASN A 104 2.30 1.20 1.51
N ILE A 105 2.65 1.61 0.30
CA ILE A 105 3.15 0.73 -0.77
C ILE A 105 4.67 0.80 -0.94
N HIS A 106 5.35 1.65 -0.18
CA HIS A 106 6.81 1.64 -0.05
C HIS A 106 7.29 0.56 0.94
N GLY A 107 8.59 0.25 0.99
CA GLY A 107 9.15 -0.74 1.92
C GLY A 107 9.64 -2.03 1.24
N TYR A 108 9.98 -1.98 -0.04
CA TYR A 108 10.70 -3.02 -0.78
C TYR A 108 10.00 -4.38 -0.89
N TYR A 109 8.68 -4.44 -0.75
CA TYR A 109 7.94 -5.70 -0.81
C TYR A 109 7.13 -5.88 -2.10
N ILE A 110 6.85 -4.80 -2.82
CA ILE A 110 6.03 -4.79 -4.03
C ILE A 110 6.66 -3.90 -5.12
N ASN A 111 6.52 -4.30 -6.38
CA ASN A 111 6.86 -3.45 -7.51
C ASN A 111 5.66 -2.57 -7.86
N ILE A 112 5.78 -1.29 -7.51
CA ILE A 112 4.70 -0.30 -7.62
C ILE A 112 4.27 -0.11 -9.08
N ARG A 113 5.22 -0.04 -10.00
CA ARG A 113 4.93 0.14 -11.43
C ARG A 113 4.09 -1.00 -11.99
N LEU A 114 4.44 -2.25 -11.66
CA LEU A 114 3.66 -3.41 -12.08
C LEU A 114 2.28 -3.42 -11.45
N LEU A 115 2.16 -3.07 -10.16
CA LEU A 115 0.88 -2.97 -9.47
C LEU A 115 -0.04 -1.95 -10.16
N LEU A 116 0.43 -0.71 -10.31
CA LEU A 116 -0.39 0.38 -10.87
C LEU A 116 -0.79 0.10 -12.33
N ASN A 117 0.13 -0.42 -13.15
CA ASN A 117 -0.17 -0.81 -14.52
C ASN A 117 -1.22 -1.93 -14.58
N PHE A 118 -1.15 -2.91 -13.68
CA PHE A 118 -2.13 -3.98 -13.60
C PHE A 118 -3.52 -3.43 -13.20
N LEU A 119 -3.60 -2.61 -12.16
CA LEU A 119 -4.86 -2.02 -11.69
C LEU A 119 -5.52 -1.17 -12.77
N ALA A 120 -4.73 -0.36 -13.49
CA ALA A 120 -5.22 0.43 -14.63
C ALA A 120 -5.71 -0.44 -15.77
N LYS A 121 -4.96 -1.49 -16.15
CA LYS A 121 -5.33 -2.44 -17.21
C LYS A 121 -6.63 -3.18 -16.91
N GLU A 122 -6.78 -3.67 -15.70
CA GLU A 122 -7.98 -4.41 -15.28
C GLU A 122 -9.13 -3.45 -14.88
N LYS A 123 -8.92 -2.12 -14.95
CA LYS A 123 -9.89 -1.06 -14.62
C LYS A 123 -10.46 -1.19 -13.21
N ILE A 124 -9.65 -1.63 -12.25
CA ILE A 124 -10.06 -1.78 -10.86
C ILE A 124 -10.03 -0.40 -10.19
N PRO A 125 -11.13 0.06 -9.57
CA PRO A 125 -11.15 1.31 -8.80
C PRO A 125 -10.13 1.28 -7.67
N VAL A 126 -9.42 2.40 -7.49
CA VAL A 126 -8.37 2.54 -6.47
C VAL A 126 -8.68 3.70 -5.56
N VAL A 127 -8.62 3.45 -4.26
CA VAL A 127 -8.52 4.47 -3.21
C VAL A 127 -7.10 4.42 -2.66
N TRP A 128 -6.47 5.56 -2.43
CA TRP A 128 -5.14 5.61 -1.85
C TRP A 128 -5.12 6.56 -0.66
N THR A 129 -4.96 6.01 0.55
CA THR A 129 -4.75 6.79 1.77
C THR A 129 -3.27 7.05 1.95
N LEU A 130 -2.88 8.32 1.90
CA LEU A 130 -1.51 8.75 2.09
C LEU A 130 -1.26 8.94 3.59
N HIS A 131 -0.40 8.11 4.16
CA HIS A 131 -0.04 8.15 5.58
C HIS A 131 1.25 8.93 5.85
N ASP A 132 1.99 9.23 4.80
CA ASP A 132 3.27 9.95 4.82
C ASP A 132 3.52 10.69 3.50
N CYS A 133 4.64 11.39 3.41
CA CYS A 133 4.99 12.21 2.26
C CYS A 133 5.72 11.46 1.14
N TRP A 134 5.99 10.17 1.32
CA TRP A 134 6.74 9.37 0.34
C TRP A 134 6.18 9.44 -1.09
N PRO A 135 4.84 9.41 -1.33
CA PRO A 135 4.29 9.47 -2.67
C PRO A 135 4.62 10.76 -3.45
N PHE A 136 4.89 11.86 -2.74
CA PHE A 136 5.25 13.15 -3.32
C PHE A 136 6.75 13.34 -3.44
N THR A 137 7.51 12.85 -2.44
CA THR A 137 8.96 13.06 -2.36
C THR A 137 9.73 11.96 -3.08
N GLY A 138 9.13 10.77 -3.25
CA GLY A 138 9.76 9.58 -3.80
C GLY A 138 10.84 8.96 -2.90
N HIS A 139 11.22 9.59 -1.80
CA HIS A 139 12.31 9.14 -0.93
C HIS A 139 12.05 9.39 0.56
N CYS A 140 11.59 10.57 0.95
CA CYS A 140 11.39 10.95 2.34
C CYS A 140 9.95 10.69 2.80
N THR A 141 9.78 10.11 3.98
CA THR A 141 8.45 9.91 4.60
C THR A 141 7.98 11.13 5.37
N HIS A 142 8.90 12.04 5.70
CA HIS A 142 8.61 13.28 6.42
C HIS A 142 9.21 14.48 5.69
N PHE A 143 8.54 15.63 5.79
CA PHE A 143 9.15 16.90 5.39
C PHE A 143 10.17 17.32 6.44
N GLU A 144 11.36 17.69 6.00
CA GLU A 144 12.30 18.40 6.86
C GLU A 144 11.81 19.83 7.12
N LEU A 145 12.22 20.43 8.26
CA LEU A 145 11.86 21.79 8.64
C LEU A 145 12.17 22.84 7.55
N SER A 146 13.21 22.61 6.75
CA SER A 146 13.58 23.47 5.61
C SER A 146 12.51 23.51 4.50
N LEU A 147 11.76 22.44 4.30
CA LEU A 147 10.69 22.38 3.29
C LEU A 147 9.40 23.04 3.79
N ILE A 148 9.17 23.09 5.11
CA ILE A 148 8.05 23.83 5.70
C ILE A 148 8.21 25.34 5.44
N HIS A 149 9.45 25.85 5.47
CA HIS A 149 9.74 27.24 5.12
C HIS A 149 9.56 27.56 3.63
N ILE A 150 9.66 26.58 2.76
CA ILE A 150 9.41 26.77 1.31
C ILE A 150 7.90 26.75 1.01
N SER A 151 7.10 26.01 1.79
CA SER A 151 5.66 25.93 1.60
C SER A 151 4.87 27.06 2.29
N GLU A 152 5.52 27.90 3.13
CA GLU A 152 4.93 29.11 3.73
C GLU A 152 5.68 30.38 3.31
N PRO A 153 5.72 30.77 2.02
CA PRO A 153 6.39 32.01 1.61
C PRO A 153 5.63 33.26 2.01
N THR A 154 4.43 33.16 2.56
CA THR A 154 3.51 34.28 2.69
C THR A 154 3.56 35.01 4.02
N ARG A 155 4.26 34.52 5.04
CA ARG A 155 4.32 35.23 6.32
C ARG A 155 5.44 36.28 6.47
N LEU A 156 6.45 36.25 5.61
CA LEU A 156 7.57 37.20 5.64
C LEU A 156 7.34 38.45 4.80
N GLY A 157 6.27 38.53 4.00
CA GLY A 157 5.94 39.66 3.17
C GLY A 157 4.93 40.69 3.80
N MET A 158 4.48 40.46 5.03
CA MET A 158 3.48 41.30 5.68
C MET A 158 4.01 42.15 6.86
N ILE A 159 5.33 42.36 6.91
CA ILE A 159 5.93 43.33 7.85
C ILE A 159 6.72 44.32 7.02
N SER A 160 6.03 45.29 6.50
CA SER A 160 6.54 46.60 6.09
C SER A 160 5.42 47.63 6.21
#